data_832fb1cc0f15939eddf27d5538255d7c
#
_entry.id   832fb1cc0f15939eddf27d5538255d7c
#
_cell.length_a   1.000
_cell.length_b   1.000
_cell.length_c   1.000
_cell.angle_alpha   90.00
_cell.angle_beta   90.00
_cell.angle_gamma   90.00
#
_symmetry.space_group_name_H-M   'P 1'
#
loop_
_entity.id
_entity.type
_entity.pdbx_description
1 polymer ?
#
loop_
_entity_poly.entity_id
_entity_poly.type
_entity_poly.pdbx_seq_one_letter_code
_entity_poly.pdbx_strand_id
1 'polypeptide(L)'
;MAREKRRAFRDWTYWGKPVPGFGDAQAQLLILGLAPAAHGANRTGRMFTGDRSGDFLYAALHKAGFANQPTSLHRDDGLQLKNAYISATCRCAPPDNKPLPKEIANCRCYLEREIEILKPKAVLALGKIAWDAYLEILKRRGVIASRALYKFAHGAEAEVAASTPRLFGIYHPSQQNTQTGRVTPAMYATVLRRIRRFLEN
;
A
#
# COMPACT_ATOMS: atom_id res chain seq x y z
N MET A 1 7.55 -10.84 17.77
CA MET A 1 6.96 -11.46 16.55
C MET A 1 7.97 -12.20 15.68
N ALA A 2 9.12 -11.63 15.30
CA ALA A 2 10.14 -12.42 14.58
C ALA A 2 10.76 -13.53 15.46
N ARG A 3 10.75 -13.39 16.78
CA ARG A 3 11.18 -14.41 17.74
C ARG A 3 10.07 -15.41 18.09
N GLU A 4 8.82 -14.98 18.11
CA GLU A 4 7.62 -15.79 18.40
C GLU A 4 6.89 -16.14 17.10
N LYS A 5 7.40 -17.13 16.39
CA LYS A 5 6.90 -17.55 15.09
C LYS A 5 5.64 -18.39 15.24
N ARG A 6 4.69 -18.26 14.30
CA ARG A 6 3.60 -19.22 14.16
C ARG A 6 4.15 -20.61 13.80
N ARG A 7 3.45 -21.69 14.24
CA ARG A 7 3.85 -23.07 13.97
C ARG A 7 4.14 -23.34 12.49
N ALA A 8 3.29 -22.84 11.59
CA ALA A 8 3.44 -22.99 10.15
C ALA A 8 4.69 -22.29 9.55
N PHE A 9 5.37 -21.42 10.29
CA PHE A 9 6.52 -20.65 9.83
C PHE A 9 7.74 -20.80 10.75
N ARG A 10 7.83 -21.87 11.55
CA ARG A 10 8.94 -22.09 12.49
C ARG A 10 10.29 -22.11 11.79
N ASP A 11 10.35 -22.75 10.63
CA ASP A 11 11.58 -22.96 9.87
C ASP A 11 11.96 -21.74 9.00
N TRP A 12 11.13 -20.71 8.95
CA TRP A 12 11.42 -19.51 8.18
C TRP A 12 12.37 -18.59 8.95
N THR A 13 13.38 -18.06 8.27
CA THR A 13 14.12 -16.90 8.75
C THR A 13 13.32 -15.66 8.42
N TYR A 14 12.75 -15.00 9.45
CA TYR A 14 12.01 -13.77 9.25
C TYR A 14 12.94 -12.63 8.90
N TRP A 15 12.50 -11.78 7.98
CA TRP A 15 13.16 -10.51 7.66
C TRP A 15 13.36 -9.67 8.93
N GLY A 16 12.31 -9.45 9.72
CA GLY A 16 12.35 -8.87 11.06
C GLY A 16 12.97 -7.47 11.18
N LYS A 17 13.04 -6.74 10.08
CA LYS A 17 13.60 -5.39 9.93
C LYS A 17 12.55 -4.48 9.27
N PRO A 18 12.77 -3.14 9.20
CA PRO A 18 11.94 -2.26 8.38
C PRO A 18 11.84 -2.80 6.95
N VAL A 19 10.61 -3.00 6.46
CA VAL A 19 10.37 -3.53 5.12
C VAL A 19 10.45 -2.39 4.11
N PRO A 20 11.33 -2.46 3.10
CA PRO A 20 11.43 -1.42 2.08
C PRO A 20 10.18 -1.37 1.21
N GLY A 21 10.00 -0.26 0.50
CA GLY A 21 9.07 -0.23 -0.61
C GLY A 21 9.51 -1.17 -1.73
N PHE A 22 8.59 -1.51 -2.63
CA PHE A 22 8.81 -2.49 -3.69
C PHE A 22 8.12 -2.06 -4.97
N GLY A 23 8.82 -2.15 -6.10
CA GLY A 23 8.22 -1.91 -7.40
C GLY A 23 9.14 -1.22 -8.39
N ASP A 24 8.53 -0.59 -9.39
CA ASP A 24 9.19 0.14 -10.46
C ASP A 24 9.71 1.49 -9.93
N ALA A 25 10.99 1.75 -10.10
CA ALA A 25 11.61 3.01 -9.67
C ALA A 25 11.14 4.23 -10.48
N GLN A 26 10.51 4.02 -11.63
CA GLN A 26 9.92 5.06 -12.49
C GLN A 26 8.39 5.06 -12.43
N ALA A 27 7.81 4.46 -11.39
CA ALA A 27 6.38 4.29 -11.25
C ALA A 27 5.61 5.63 -11.20
N GLN A 28 4.58 5.74 -12.01
CA GLN A 28 3.61 6.83 -11.93
C GLN A 28 2.50 6.56 -10.89
N LEU A 29 2.33 5.29 -10.45
CA LEU A 29 1.38 4.89 -9.42
C LEU A 29 2.12 4.52 -8.13
N LEU A 30 1.88 5.29 -7.06
CA LEU A 30 2.26 4.89 -5.70
C LEU A 30 1.07 4.24 -5.00
N ILE A 31 1.23 2.98 -4.58
CA ILE A 31 0.24 2.24 -3.79
C ILE A 31 0.68 2.29 -2.33
N LEU A 32 -0.16 2.85 -1.47
CA LEU A 32 0.16 3.08 -0.07
C LEU A 32 -0.67 2.19 0.86
N GLY A 33 0.00 1.28 1.56
CA GLY A 33 -0.57 0.44 2.60
C GLY A 33 -0.40 1.01 4.01
N LEU A 34 -0.85 0.25 5.01
CA LEU A 34 -0.74 0.60 6.42
C LEU A 34 0.63 0.27 6.99
N ALA A 35 0.95 -1.02 7.06
CA ALA A 35 2.15 -1.55 7.69
C ALA A 35 2.38 -3.01 7.25
N PRO A 36 3.61 -3.54 7.41
CA PRO A 36 3.89 -4.96 7.21
C PRO A 36 3.08 -5.83 8.16
N ALA A 37 2.41 -6.86 7.62
CA ALA A 37 1.79 -7.88 8.46
C ALA A 37 2.87 -8.74 9.14
N ALA A 38 2.64 -9.10 10.42
CA ALA A 38 3.61 -9.79 11.27
C ALA A 38 4.15 -11.09 10.67
N HIS A 39 3.29 -11.88 10.01
CA HIS A 39 3.63 -13.16 9.39
C HIS A 39 3.58 -13.13 7.85
N GLY A 40 3.30 -11.96 7.25
CA GLY A 40 3.39 -11.66 5.82
C GLY A 40 4.68 -10.90 5.50
N ALA A 41 4.58 -9.62 5.21
CA ALA A 41 5.71 -8.79 4.78
C ALA A 41 6.86 -8.72 5.82
N ASN A 42 6.58 -8.74 7.13
CA ASN A 42 7.62 -8.82 8.16
C ASN A 42 8.39 -10.16 8.13
N ARG A 43 7.77 -11.24 7.64
CA ARG A 43 8.42 -12.53 7.43
C ARG A 43 9.22 -12.54 6.14
N THR A 44 8.64 -12.07 5.04
CA THR A 44 9.21 -12.21 3.70
C THR A 44 10.16 -11.09 3.29
N GLY A 45 10.07 -9.91 3.90
CA GLY A 45 10.86 -8.73 3.54
C GLY A 45 10.35 -7.97 2.32
N ARG A 46 9.16 -8.30 1.78
CA ARG A 46 8.52 -7.59 0.67
C ARG A 46 7.07 -7.25 1.01
N MET A 47 6.64 -6.01 0.71
CA MET A 47 5.30 -5.52 0.99
C MET A 47 4.22 -6.43 0.37
N PHE A 48 3.14 -6.68 1.11
CA PHE A 48 2.01 -7.53 0.70
C PHE A 48 2.41 -8.93 0.21
N THR A 49 3.47 -9.54 0.78
CA THR A 49 3.97 -10.85 0.33
C THR A 49 3.81 -11.90 1.42
N GLY A 50 3.27 -13.06 1.03
CA GLY A 50 3.14 -14.22 1.90
C GLY A 50 1.96 -14.16 2.87
N ASP A 51 0.91 -13.40 2.54
CA ASP A 51 -0.36 -13.37 3.25
C ASP A 51 -1.54 -13.14 2.29
N ARG A 52 -2.77 -13.37 2.78
CA ARG A 52 -3.98 -13.28 1.96
C ARG A 52 -4.28 -11.89 1.40
N SER A 53 -3.84 -10.83 2.09
CA SER A 53 -3.98 -9.46 1.58
C SER A 53 -3.13 -9.25 0.34
N GLY A 54 -1.93 -9.84 0.35
CA GLY A 54 -1.03 -9.86 -0.81
C GLY A 54 -1.58 -10.66 -1.97
N ASP A 55 -2.09 -11.87 -1.71
CA ASP A 55 -2.72 -12.72 -2.74
C ASP A 55 -3.82 -11.97 -3.48
N PHE A 56 -4.68 -11.28 -2.74
CA PHE A 56 -5.77 -10.49 -3.31
C PHE A 56 -5.26 -9.28 -4.10
N LEU A 57 -4.33 -8.51 -3.52
CA LEU A 57 -3.81 -7.30 -4.14
C LEU A 57 -3.06 -7.60 -5.43
N TYR A 58 -2.12 -8.55 -5.41
CA TYR A 58 -1.33 -8.86 -6.61
C TYR A 58 -2.13 -9.52 -7.72
N ALA A 59 -3.14 -10.34 -7.38
CA ALA A 59 -4.07 -10.84 -8.38
C ALA A 59 -4.84 -9.71 -9.08
N ALA A 60 -5.26 -8.68 -8.33
CA ALA A 60 -5.92 -7.51 -8.89
C ALA A 60 -4.97 -6.64 -9.73
N LEU A 61 -3.74 -6.42 -9.25
CA LEU A 61 -2.71 -5.67 -9.98
C LEU A 61 -2.30 -6.36 -11.29
N HIS A 62 -2.14 -7.69 -11.27
CA HIS A 62 -1.85 -8.47 -12.47
C HIS A 62 -2.97 -8.33 -13.52
N LYS A 63 -4.23 -8.48 -13.12
CA LYS A 63 -5.38 -8.27 -14.02
C LYS A 63 -5.46 -6.86 -14.59
N ALA A 64 -4.98 -5.87 -13.84
CA ALA A 64 -4.93 -4.47 -14.28
C ALA A 64 -3.65 -4.13 -15.07
N GLY A 65 -2.71 -5.06 -15.25
CA GLY A 65 -1.45 -4.87 -15.99
C GLY A 65 -0.36 -4.14 -15.22
N PHE A 66 -0.47 -4.02 -13.89
CA PHE A 66 0.54 -3.43 -13.01
C PHE A 66 1.50 -4.46 -12.39
N ALA A 67 1.31 -5.75 -12.61
CA ALA A 67 2.20 -6.82 -12.16
C ALA A 67 2.37 -7.88 -13.25
N ASN A 68 3.54 -8.55 -13.28
CA ASN A 68 3.84 -9.59 -14.25
C ASN A 68 3.21 -10.95 -13.90
N GLN A 69 2.85 -11.16 -12.63
CA GLN A 69 2.22 -12.39 -12.12
C GLN A 69 1.20 -12.09 -11.03
N PRO A 70 0.20 -13.00 -10.81
CA PRO A 70 -0.84 -12.80 -9.81
C PRO A 70 -0.45 -13.23 -8.38
N THR A 71 0.67 -13.92 -8.21
CA THR A 71 1.11 -14.54 -6.94
C THR A 71 2.25 -13.78 -6.30
N SER A 72 2.33 -13.84 -4.95
CA SER A 72 3.37 -13.19 -4.15
C SER A 72 3.69 -14.03 -2.91
N LEU A 73 4.58 -15.01 -3.07
CA LEU A 73 4.88 -16.03 -2.06
C LEU A 73 6.10 -15.69 -1.21
N HIS A 74 7.19 -15.26 -1.83
CA HIS A 74 8.44 -14.85 -1.19
C HIS A 74 9.12 -13.76 -2.03
N ARG A 75 10.13 -13.08 -1.46
CA ARG A 75 10.75 -11.91 -2.12
C ARG A 75 11.45 -12.21 -3.44
N ASP A 76 11.89 -13.45 -3.64
CA ASP A 76 12.67 -13.86 -4.80
C ASP A 76 11.85 -14.78 -5.76
N ASP A 77 10.52 -14.59 -5.81
CA ASP A 77 9.58 -15.38 -6.62
C ASP A 77 9.38 -14.85 -8.05
N GLY A 78 10.20 -13.88 -8.48
CA GLY A 78 10.13 -13.30 -9.82
C GLY A 78 9.05 -12.25 -10.03
N LEU A 79 8.27 -11.90 -8.98
CA LEU A 79 7.28 -10.82 -9.07
C LEU A 79 7.93 -9.48 -9.38
N GLN A 80 7.42 -8.81 -10.41
CA GLN A 80 7.79 -7.46 -10.79
C GLN A 80 6.54 -6.59 -10.96
N LEU A 81 6.61 -5.35 -10.54
CA LEU A 81 5.59 -4.35 -10.82
C LEU A 81 5.96 -3.53 -12.05
N LYS A 82 4.94 -3.11 -12.80
CA LYS A 82 5.05 -2.27 -13.98
C LYS A 82 4.33 -0.95 -13.73
N ASN A 83 5.05 0.16 -13.84
CA ASN A 83 4.51 1.51 -13.61
C ASN A 83 3.79 1.65 -12.24
N ALA A 84 4.14 0.83 -11.26
CA ALA A 84 3.57 0.82 -9.92
C ALA A 84 4.66 0.58 -8.86
N TYR A 85 4.53 1.24 -7.72
CA TYR A 85 5.40 1.08 -6.56
C TYR A 85 4.55 0.96 -5.29
N ILE A 86 4.85 0.01 -4.43
CA ILE A 86 4.13 -0.22 -3.18
C ILE A 86 4.98 0.24 -2.00
N SER A 87 4.38 1.07 -1.16
CA SER A 87 4.92 1.53 0.10
C SER A 87 3.92 1.34 1.24
N ALA A 88 4.31 1.67 2.45
CA ALA A 88 3.44 1.62 3.62
C ALA A 88 3.68 2.83 4.54
N THR A 89 2.64 3.19 5.28
CA THR A 89 2.68 4.26 6.29
C THR A 89 3.67 3.96 7.41
N CYS A 90 3.79 2.69 7.81
CA CYS A 90 4.81 2.19 8.71
C CYS A 90 5.67 1.11 8.05
N ARG A 91 6.97 1.07 8.38
CA ARG A 91 7.93 0.12 7.81
C ARG A 91 8.11 -1.15 8.64
N CYS A 92 7.71 -1.13 9.89
CA CYS A 92 7.77 -2.27 10.82
C CYS A 92 6.37 -2.80 11.11
N ALA A 93 6.27 -4.09 11.41
CA ALA A 93 5.01 -4.69 11.84
C ALA A 93 4.62 -4.18 13.24
N PRO A 94 3.54 -3.43 13.38
CA PRO A 94 3.10 -2.96 14.70
C PRO A 94 2.40 -4.10 15.46
N PRO A 95 2.34 -4.03 16.80
CA PRO A 95 1.53 -4.95 17.59
C PRO A 95 0.08 -4.96 17.10
N ASP A 96 -0.52 -6.16 17.00
CA ASP A 96 -1.90 -6.37 16.57
C ASP A 96 -2.29 -5.72 15.22
N ASN A 97 -1.30 -5.43 14.37
CA ASN A 97 -1.47 -4.68 13.11
C ASN A 97 -2.09 -3.28 13.31
N LYS A 98 -1.91 -2.68 14.49
CA LYS A 98 -2.44 -1.36 14.87
C LYS A 98 -1.30 -0.41 15.21
N PRO A 99 -0.77 0.34 14.23
CA PRO A 99 0.29 1.31 14.51
C PRO A 99 -0.23 2.46 15.37
N LEU A 100 0.57 2.87 16.33
CA LEU A 100 0.33 4.07 17.13
C LEU A 100 0.56 5.34 16.27
N PRO A 101 -0.10 6.46 16.58
CA PRO A 101 0.16 7.73 15.90
C PRO A 101 1.63 8.14 15.88
N LYS A 102 2.37 7.86 16.96
CA LYS A 102 3.82 8.13 17.07
C LYS A 102 4.64 7.26 16.11
N GLU A 103 4.27 5.99 15.91
CA GLU A 103 4.95 5.10 14.96
C GLU A 103 4.73 5.57 13.51
N ILE A 104 3.52 5.99 13.18
CA ILE A 104 3.19 6.61 11.89
C ILE A 104 4.02 7.88 11.68
N ALA A 105 4.10 8.74 12.71
CA ALA A 105 4.88 9.98 12.64
C ALA A 105 6.37 9.72 12.43
N ASN A 106 6.94 8.73 13.12
CA ASN A 106 8.36 8.36 12.99
C ASN A 106 8.70 7.76 11.62
N CYS A 107 7.76 7.03 11.01
CA CYS A 107 7.97 6.42 9.70
C CYS A 107 7.68 7.36 8.52
N ARG A 108 7.06 8.51 8.75
CA ARG A 108 6.62 9.45 7.70
C ARG A 108 7.76 9.89 6.78
N CYS A 109 8.95 10.13 7.31
CA CYS A 109 10.10 10.59 6.52
C CYS A 109 10.46 9.63 5.37
N TYR A 110 10.26 8.32 5.54
CA TYR A 110 10.49 7.36 4.46
C TYR A 110 9.47 7.53 3.32
N LEU A 111 8.19 7.69 3.65
CA LEU A 111 7.15 7.91 2.66
C LEU A 111 7.33 9.26 1.94
N GLU A 112 7.66 10.33 2.66
CA GLU A 112 7.96 11.64 2.09
C GLU A 112 9.11 11.54 1.08
N ARG A 113 10.18 10.83 1.45
CA ARG A 113 11.34 10.63 0.56
C ARG A 113 11.00 9.80 -0.68
N GLU A 114 10.18 8.76 -0.55
CA GLU A 114 9.72 7.98 -1.69
C GLU A 114 8.86 8.81 -2.66
N ILE A 115 7.95 9.63 -2.15
CA ILE A 115 7.14 10.54 -2.97
C ILE A 115 8.04 11.52 -3.75
N GLU A 116 9.09 12.06 -3.11
CA GLU A 116 10.04 12.97 -3.74
C GLU A 116 10.86 12.32 -4.85
N ILE A 117 11.27 11.07 -4.65
CA ILE A 117 12.07 10.32 -5.63
C ILE A 117 11.18 9.86 -6.80
N LEU A 118 10.04 9.25 -6.51
CA LEU A 118 9.16 8.66 -7.51
C LEU A 118 8.41 9.72 -8.32
N LYS A 119 8.02 10.84 -7.70
CA LYS A 119 7.18 11.89 -8.29
C LYS A 119 5.94 11.29 -8.96
N PRO A 120 5.14 10.48 -8.26
CA PRO A 120 4.03 9.76 -8.86
C PRO A 120 2.96 10.72 -9.40
N LYS A 121 2.25 10.32 -10.44
CA LYS A 121 1.06 11.03 -10.92
C LYS A 121 -0.19 10.67 -10.10
N ALA A 122 -0.24 9.46 -9.57
CA ALA A 122 -1.35 8.95 -8.78
C ALA A 122 -0.89 8.28 -7.48
N VAL A 123 -1.67 8.43 -6.42
CA VAL A 123 -1.54 7.70 -5.15
C VAL A 123 -2.81 6.88 -4.92
N LEU A 124 -2.66 5.56 -4.73
CA LEU A 124 -3.74 4.66 -4.33
C LEU A 124 -3.60 4.32 -2.85
N ALA A 125 -4.45 4.87 -2.01
CA ALA A 125 -4.48 4.59 -0.57
C ALA A 125 -5.33 3.34 -0.26
N LEU A 126 -4.70 2.31 0.28
CA LEU A 126 -5.35 1.07 0.72
C LEU A 126 -5.86 1.23 2.16
N GLY A 127 -7.04 1.82 2.31
CA GLY A 127 -7.70 2.07 3.58
C GLY A 127 -7.54 3.50 4.11
N LYS A 128 -8.39 3.83 5.10
CA LYS A 128 -8.49 5.19 5.66
C LYS A 128 -7.17 5.70 6.26
N ILE A 129 -6.41 4.84 6.95
CA ILE A 129 -5.17 5.28 7.60
C ILE A 129 -4.12 5.69 6.56
N ALA A 130 -4.01 4.96 5.46
CA ALA A 130 -3.11 5.29 4.36
C ALA A 130 -3.55 6.60 3.66
N TRP A 131 -4.85 6.78 3.43
CA TRP A 131 -5.43 8.02 2.93
C TRP A 131 -5.10 9.22 3.81
N ASP A 132 -5.37 9.10 5.11
CA ASP A 132 -5.12 10.16 6.09
C ASP A 132 -3.61 10.46 6.22
N ALA A 133 -2.75 9.45 6.12
CA ALA A 133 -1.30 9.63 6.19
C ALA A 133 -0.77 10.44 5.00
N TYR A 134 -1.26 10.17 3.79
CA TYR A 134 -0.91 10.97 2.61
C TYR A 134 -1.40 12.41 2.74
N LEU A 135 -2.65 12.62 3.13
CA LEU A 135 -3.21 13.96 3.37
C LEU A 135 -2.47 14.72 4.48
N GLU A 136 -1.97 14.01 5.50
CA GLU A 136 -1.16 14.62 6.57
C GLU A 136 0.17 15.17 6.02
N ILE A 137 0.79 14.47 5.07
CA ILE A 137 2.00 14.97 4.39
C ILE A 137 1.66 16.26 3.63
N LEU A 138 0.58 16.29 2.86
CA LEU A 138 0.15 17.48 2.13
C LEU A 138 -0.20 18.66 3.04
N LYS A 139 -0.85 18.39 4.19
CA LYS A 139 -1.12 19.40 5.18
C LYS A 139 0.16 19.99 5.77
N ARG A 140 1.12 19.16 6.14
CA ARG A 140 2.41 19.61 6.69
C ARG A 140 3.24 20.40 5.68
N ARG A 141 3.07 20.13 4.40
CA ARG A 141 3.69 20.88 3.30
C ARG A 141 2.94 22.18 2.95
N GLY A 142 1.85 22.50 3.67
CA GLY A 142 1.04 23.69 3.43
C GLY A 142 0.16 23.63 2.17
N VAL A 143 0.06 22.46 1.51
CA VAL A 143 -0.75 22.29 0.29
C VAL A 143 -2.24 22.32 0.61
N ILE A 144 -2.64 21.80 1.77
CA ILE A 144 -4.04 21.82 2.25
C ILE A 144 -4.13 22.36 3.67
N ALA A 145 -5.20 23.09 3.95
CA ALA A 145 -5.49 23.61 5.30
C ALA A 145 -6.03 22.50 6.23
N SER A 146 -6.87 21.60 5.70
CA SER A 146 -7.53 20.57 6.50
C SER A 146 -7.73 19.27 5.70
N ARG A 147 -7.48 18.14 6.36
CA ARG A 147 -7.77 16.79 5.81
C ARG A 147 -9.27 16.48 5.78
N ALA A 148 -10.08 17.17 6.60
CA ALA A 148 -11.51 16.93 6.72
C ALA A 148 -12.29 17.21 5.41
N LEU A 149 -11.71 17.99 4.51
CA LEU A 149 -12.25 18.28 3.18
C LEU A 149 -12.25 17.05 2.27
N TYR A 150 -11.39 16.08 2.53
CA TYR A 150 -11.18 14.90 1.67
C TYR A 150 -11.64 13.65 2.40
N LYS A 151 -12.92 13.29 2.23
CA LYS A 151 -13.52 12.14 2.91
C LYS A 151 -13.09 10.84 2.23
N PHE A 152 -12.58 9.89 3.02
CA PHE A 152 -12.26 8.56 2.55
C PHE A 152 -13.52 7.73 2.29
N ALA A 153 -13.58 7.12 1.12
CA ALA A 153 -14.54 6.06 0.77
C ALA A 153 -13.89 5.09 -0.21
N HIS A 154 -14.51 3.91 -0.40
CA HIS A 154 -14.11 3.03 -1.49
C HIS A 154 -14.43 3.69 -2.83
N GLY A 155 -13.46 3.78 -3.73
CA GLY A 155 -13.60 4.46 -5.02
C GLY A 155 -13.56 5.99 -4.92
N ALA A 156 -13.27 6.55 -3.75
CA ALA A 156 -13.02 7.99 -3.62
C ALA A 156 -11.87 8.43 -4.52
N GLU A 157 -12.01 9.61 -5.09
CA GLU A 157 -11.00 10.27 -5.92
C GLU A 157 -10.94 11.73 -5.53
N ALA A 158 -9.74 12.26 -5.37
CA ALA A 158 -9.52 13.65 -5.03
C ALA A 158 -8.35 14.25 -5.84
N GLU A 159 -8.63 15.36 -6.49
CA GLU A 159 -7.61 16.28 -6.98
C GLU A 159 -7.38 17.32 -5.89
N VAL A 160 -6.28 17.17 -5.16
CA VAL A 160 -6.01 17.99 -3.97
C VAL A 160 -5.46 19.35 -4.38
N ALA A 161 -4.53 19.35 -5.33
CA ALA A 161 -4.01 20.54 -6.00
C ALA A 161 -3.42 20.13 -7.35
N ALA A 162 -3.34 21.02 -8.30
CA ALA A 162 -2.82 20.75 -9.65
C ALA A 162 -1.38 20.20 -9.65
N SER A 163 -0.57 20.57 -8.65
CA SER A 163 0.82 20.12 -8.49
C SER A 163 0.97 18.82 -7.68
N THR A 164 -0.14 18.20 -7.24
CA THR A 164 -0.10 16.98 -6.44
C THR A 164 -0.62 15.78 -7.21
N PRO A 165 -0.12 14.56 -6.89
CA PRO A 165 -0.69 13.32 -7.41
C PRO A 165 -2.21 13.24 -7.17
N ARG A 166 -2.96 12.72 -8.14
CA ARG A 166 -4.36 12.38 -7.97
C ARG A 166 -4.49 11.30 -6.90
N LEU A 167 -5.30 11.54 -5.86
CA LEU A 167 -5.47 10.60 -4.75
C LEU A 167 -6.69 9.71 -4.98
N PHE A 168 -6.49 8.40 -4.95
CA PHE A 168 -7.53 7.37 -5.03
C PHE A 168 -7.63 6.60 -3.72
N GLY A 169 -8.85 6.29 -3.27
CA GLY A 169 -9.13 5.54 -2.07
C GLY A 169 -9.79 4.19 -2.36
N ILE A 170 -9.32 3.14 -1.70
CA ILE A 170 -9.90 1.81 -1.79
C ILE A 170 -9.89 1.14 -0.42
N TYR A 171 -10.91 0.33 -0.09
CA TYR A 171 -10.90 -0.43 1.15
C TYR A 171 -9.74 -1.41 1.19
N HIS A 172 -9.08 -1.54 2.35
CA HIS A 172 -7.93 -2.44 2.52
C HIS A 172 -8.32 -3.89 2.24
N PRO A 173 -7.51 -4.67 1.49
CA PRO A 173 -7.81 -6.06 1.11
C PRO A 173 -7.49 -7.03 2.25
N SER A 174 -7.85 -6.67 3.50
CA SER A 174 -7.68 -7.55 4.65
C SER A 174 -8.55 -8.80 4.50
N GLN A 175 -8.11 -9.89 5.10
CA GLN A 175 -8.87 -11.14 5.12
C GLN A 175 -10.30 -10.92 5.62
N GLN A 176 -10.50 -10.10 6.65
CA GLN A 176 -11.82 -9.74 7.15
C GLN A 176 -12.69 -9.09 6.07
N ASN A 177 -12.17 -8.08 5.35
CA ASN A 177 -12.94 -7.37 4.34
C ASN A 177 -13.26 -8.24 3.11
N THR A 178 -12.33 -9.12 2.72
CA THR A 178 -12.54 -10.01 1.57
C THR A 178 -13.49 -11.16 1.90
N GLN A 179 -13.42 -11.74 3.10
CA GLN A 179 -14.32 -12.83 3.51
C GLN A 179 -15.75 -12.36 3.78
N THR A 180 -15.93 -11.13 4.25
CA THR A 180 -17.28 -10.55 4.48
C THR A 180 -17.90 -9.94 3.23
N GLY A 181 -17.22 -9.99 2.07
CA GLY A 181 -17.70 -9.37 0.83
C GLY A 181 -17.65 -7.85 0.82
N ARG A 182 -17.09 -7.21 1.87
CA ARG A 182 -16.89 -5.75 1.92
C ARG A 182 -15.91 -5.28 0.84
N VAL A 183 -15.02 -6.15 0.41
CA VAL A 183 -14.08 -5.95 -0.70
C VAL A 183 -14.19 -7.13 -1.66
N THR A 184 -14.42 -6.82 -2.95
CA THR A 184 -14.52 -7.82 -4.01
C THR A 184 -13.51 -7.55 -5.13
N PRO A 185 -13.14 -8.56 -5.93
CA PRO A 185 -12.28 -8.36 -7.10
C PRO A 185 -12.83 -7.35 -8.09
N ALA A 186 -14.15 -7.30 -8.28
CA ALA A 186 -14.81 -6.34 -9.19
C ALA A 186 -14.64 -4.89 -8.72
N MET A 187 -14.74 -4.65 -7.41
CA MET A 187 -14.51 -3.33 -6.81
C MET A 187 -13.08 -2.85 -7.09
N TYR A 188 -12.08 -3.71 -6.89
CA TYR A 188 -10.67 -3.38 -7.19
C TYR A 188 -10.45 -3.14 -8.68
N ALA A 189 -10.98 -4.02 -9.54
CA ALA A 189 -10.86 -3.87 -10.99
C ALA A 189 -11.42 -2.53 -11.49
N THR A 190 -12.52 -2.06 -10.90
CA THR A 190 -13.13 -0.76 -11.27
C THR A 190 -12.20 0.41 -10.95
N VAL A 191 -11.64 0.46 -9.73
CA VAL A 191 -10.75 1.56 -9.34
C VAL A 191 -9.42 1.51 -10.10
N LEU A 192 -8.80 0.33 -10.24
CA LEU A 192 -7.55 0.17 -10.97
C LEU A 192 -7.68 0.53 -12.44
N ARG A 193 -8.82 0.25 -13.08
CA ARG A 193 -9.12 0.67 -14.46
C ARG A 193 -9.23 2.19 -14.60
N ARG A 194 -9.84 2.88 -13.61
CA ARG A 194 -9.89 4.35 -13.58
C ARG A 194 -8.50 4.96 -13.45
N ILE A 195 -7.67 4.41 -12.55
CA ILE A 195 -6.28 4.84 -12.37
C ILE A 195 -5.50 4.65 -13.67
N ARG A 196 -5.64 3.50 -14.32
CA ARG A 196 -4.94 3.22 -15.57
C ARG A 196 -5.29 4.23 -16.66
N ARG A 197 -6.58 4.51 -16.87
CA ARG A 197 -7.03 5.56 -17.81
C ARG A 197 -6.45 6.94 -17.49
N PHE A 198 -6.39 7.27 -16.19
CA PHE A 198 -5.81 8.55 -15.75
C PHE A 198 -4.31 8.64 -16.07
N LEU A 199 -3.57 7.55 -15.97
CA LEU A 199 -2.12 7.51 -16.23
C LEU A 199 -1.77 7.46 -17.72
N GLU A 200 -2.69 7.02 -18.57
CA GLU A 200 -2.52 6.92 -20.03
C GLU A 200 -2.84 8.26 -20.75
N ASN A 201 -3.52 9.20 -20.06
CA ASN A 201 -3.79 10.56 -20.52
C ASN A 201 -2.71 11.55 -20.04
#